data_acd569f82f1ae124c163bf6637919f9a
#
_entry.id   acd569f82f1ae124c163bf6637919f9a
#
_cell.length_a   1.000
_cell.length_b   1.000
_cell.length_c   1.000
_cell.angle_alpha   90.00
_cell.angle_beta   90.00
_cell.angle_gamma   90.00
#
_symmetry.space_group_name_H-M   'P 1'
#
loop_
_entity.id
_entity.type
_entity.pdbx_description
1 polymer ?
#
loop_
_entity_poly.entity_id
_entity_poly.type
_entity_poly.pdbx_seq_one_letter_code
_entity_poly.pdbx_strand_id
1 'polypeptide(L)'
;MKRVLAPAALVGALLVSLALAPSAGAQPSGSIAPNPVAFAPGQTEAPVTVNWSGQAPNKLIYVDVCKKLSTDPTFQPGQDCAPLSSINPPQTPTGSGTAAFSVFRGPDPSGDQPWGCFAADDVAPPGIQKFTTCYVRVTNDSLFNNNQAFDIPFTIVESGGVIPEAPVAILLPVIGALVLIGGFVLVRRRQALA
;
A
#
# COMPACT_ATOMS: atom_id res chain seq x y z
N MET A 1 -52.60 -12.66 -53.25
CA MET A 1 -52.57 -12.74 -51.74
C MET A 1 -51.14 -12.84 -51.30
N LYS A 2 -50.53 -11.71 -50.85
CA LYS A 2 -49.13 -11.65 -50.31
C LYS A 2 -49.20 -11.80 -48.81
N ARG A 3 -48.60 -12.86 -48.28
CA ARG A 3 -48.49 -13.08 -46.84
C ARG A 3 -47.28 -12.29 -46.35
N VAL A 4 -47.53 -11.32 -45.47
CA VAL A 4 -46.54 -10.61 -44.69
C VAL A 4 -46.23 -11.49 -43.49
N LEU A 5 -45.04 -12.09 -43.45
CA LEU A 5 -44.52 -12.81 -42.28
C LEU A 5 -43.74 -11.84 -41.41
N ALA A 6 -44.11 -11.79 -40.14
CA ALA A 6 -43.75 -10.84 -39.13
C ALA A 6 -42.29 -10.95 -38.67
N PRO A 7 -41.65 -9.85 -38.24
CA PRO A 7 -40.36 -9.86 -37.62
C PRO A 7 -40.48 -9.97 -36.07
N ALA A 8 -40.97 -11.11 -35.59
CA ALA A 8 -41.08 -11.30 -34.12
C ALA A 8 -39.94 -12.13 -33.48
N ALA A 9 -39.02 -12.66 -34.29
CA ALA A 9 -37.99 -13.58 -33.80
C ALA A 9 -36.65 -12.91 -33.34
N LEU A 10 -36.46 -11.63 -33.62
CA LEU A 10 -35.17 -10.96 -33.36
C LEU A 10 -35.05 -10.29 -31.95
N VAL A 11 -36.17 -10.07 -31.26
CA VAL A 11 -36.16 -9.41 -29.95
C VAL A 11 -35.86 -10.40 -28.79
N GLY A 12 -36.18 -11.69 -29.00
CA GLY A 12 -35.95 -12.71 -27.98
C GLY A 12 -34.48 -13.09 -27.75
N ALA A 13 -33.61 -12.98 -28.75
CA ALA A 13 -32.23 -13.37 -28.69
C ALA A 13 -31.32 -12.33 -27.95
N LEU A 14 -31.75 -11.06 -27.88
CA LEU A 14 -30.96 -10.00 -27.21
C LEU A 14 -31.13 -10.00 -25.71
N LEU A 15 -32.24 -10.52 -25.17
CA LEU A 15 -32.49 -10.53 -23.71
C LEU A 15 -31.85 -11.71 -22.99
N VAL A 16 -31.52 -12.79 -23.66
CA VAL A 16 -30.88 -13.97 -23.06
C VAL A 16 -29.35 -13.77 -22.88
N SER A 17 -28.74 -12.92 -23.70
CA SER A 17 -27.31 -12.64 -23.61
C SER A 17 -26.91 -11.71 -22.46
N LEU A 18 -27.86 -10.97 -21.87
CA LEU A 18 -27.54 -10.14 -20.66
C LEU A 18 -27.58 -10.93 -19.34
N ALA A 19 -28.20 -12.11 -19.32
CA ALA A 19 -28.34 -12.91 -18.08
C ALA A 19 -27.11 -13.81 -17.78
N LEU A 20 -26.16 -13.93 -18.71
CA LEU A 20 -24.98 -14.77 -18.60
C LEU A 20 -23.67 -13.99 -18.51
N ALA A 21 -23.71 -12.67 -18.29
CA ALA A 21 -22.51 -11.95 -17.94
C ALA A 21 -22.02 -12.52 -16.60
N PRO A 22 -20.85 -13.18 -16.53
CA PRO A 22 -20.30 -13.57 -15.24
C PRO A 22 -20.20 -12.29 -14.44
N SER A 23 -20.76 -12.30 -13.22
CA SER A 23 -20.54 -11.21 -12.27
C SER A 23 -19.01 -11.06 -12.15
N ALA A 24 -18.46 -9.96 -12.67
CA ALA A 24 -17.07 -9.65 -12.49
C ALA A 24 -16.87 -9.57 -10.96
N GLY A 25 -16.36 -10.65 -10.38
CA GLY A 25 -16.03 -10.69 -8.96
C GLY A 25 -15.10 -9.51 -8.69
N ALA A 26 -15.36 -8.77 -7.64
CA ALA A 26 -14.49 -7.68 -7.25
C ALA A 26 -13.06 -8.21 -7.16
N GLN A 27 -12.14 -7.58 -7.88
CA GLN A 27 -10.73 -7.98 -7.83
C GLN A 27 -10.20 -7.76 -6.41
N PRO A 28 -9.45 -8.71 -5.84
CA PRO A 28 -8.86 -8.55 -4.53
C PRO A 28 -8.00 -7.29 -4.45
N SER A 29 -8.17 -6.53 -3.38
CA SER A 29 -7.44 -5.28 -3.15
C SER A 29 -7.33 -4.98 -1.66
N GLY A 30 -6.43 -4.08 -1.29
CA GLY A 30 -6.27 -3.68 0.09
C GLY A 30 -5.31 -2.51 0.30
N SER A 31 -5.08 -2.20 1.56
CA SER A 31 -4.17 -1.16 2.00
C SER A 31 -3.50 -1.52 3.32
N ILE A 32 -2.37 -0.89 3.61
CA ILE A 32 -1.77 -0.88 4.95
C ILE A 32 -1.70 0.54 5.49
N ALA A 33 -1.78 0.66 6.81
CA ALA A 33 -1.60 1.94 7.50
C ALA A 33 -0.79 1.73 8.80
N PRO A 34 0.25 2.57 9.06
CA PRO A 34 0.73 3.66 8.21
C PRO A 34 1.50 3.16 6.97
N ASN A 35 1.56 3.99 5.91
CA ASN A 35 2.43 3.78 4.76
C ASN A 35 2.86 5.15 4.20
N PRO A 36 4.16 5.50 4.17
CA PRO A 36 5.32 4.68 4.53
C PRO A 36 5.33 4.26 6.01
N VAL A 37 6.05 3.17 6.30
CA VAL A 37 6.14 2.65 7.67
C VAL A 37 7.33 3.29 8.38
N ALA A 38 7.05 3.95 9.50
CA ALA A 38 8.07 4.63 10.30
C ALA A 38 8.64 3.68 11.39
N PHE A 39 9.96 3.60 11.46
CA PHE A 39 10.69 2.82 12.47
C PHE A 39 11.49 3.73 13.37
N ALA A 40 11.36 3.58 14.69
CA ALA A 40 12.23 4.25 15.63
C ALA A 40 13.69 3.74 15.51
N PRO A 41 14.70 4.53 15.89
CA PRO A 41 16.08 4.08 15.87
C PRO A 41 16.26 2.76 16.63
N GLY A 42 16.85 1.76 15.96
CA GLY A 42 17.06 0.43 16.53
C GLY A 42 15.82 -0.49 16.54
N GLN A 43 14.67 -0.03 16.09
CA GLN A 43 13.48 -0.85 15.95
C GLN A 43 13.60 -1.70 14.69
N THR A 44 13.31 -3.00 14.81
CA THR A 44 13.35 -3.98 13.73
C THR A 44 11.96 -4.41 13.25
N GLU A 45 10.92 -4.12 14.01
CA GLU A 45 9.51 -4.41 13.65
C GLU A 45 8.63 -3.22 13.94
N ALA A 46 7.63 -3.00 13.10
CA ALA A 46 6.64 -1.94 13.28
C ALA A 46 5.24 -2.47 12.99
N PRO A 47 4.26 -2.12 13.84
CA PRO A 47 2.88 -2.53 13.63
C PRO A 47 2.24 -1.75 12.50
N VAL A 48 1.47 -2.44 11.68
CA VAL A 48 0.61 -1.87 10.65
C VAL A 48 -0.78 -2.49 10.75
N THR A 49 -1.77 -1.77 10.26
CA THR A 49 -3.11 -2.32 10.03
C THR A 49 -3.25 -2.68 8.57
N VAL A 50 -3.53 -3.94 8.27
CA VAL A 50 -3.79 -4.43 6.92
C VAL A 50 -5.30 -4.50 6.72
N ASN A 51 -5.79 -3.90 5.65
CA ASN A 51 -7.19 -3.99 5.23
C ASN A 51 -7.26 -4.70 3.88
N TRP A 52 -8.27 -5.53 3.68
CA TRP A 52 -8.50 -6.21 2.40
C TRP A 52 -9.98 -6.31 2.04
N SER A 53 -10.24 -6.48 0.74
CA SER A 53 -11.56 -6.74 0.19
C SER A 53 -11.46 -7.59 -1.08
N GLY A 54 -12.57 -8.18 -1.50
CA GLY A 54 -12.64 -8.96 -2.74
C GLY A 54 -12.04 -10.35 -2.66
N GLN A 55 -11.65 -10.83 -1.47
CA GLN A 55 -11.26 -12.23 -1.26
C GLN A 55 -12.48 -13.15 -1.30
N ALA A 56 -12.27 -14.43 -1.58
CA ALA A 56 -13.36 -15.40 -1.51
C ALA A 56 -13.91 -15.48 -0.09
N PRO A 57 -15.24 -15.43 0.09
CA PRO A 57 -15.87 -15.55 1.41
C PRO A 57 -15.54 -16.88 2.11
N ASN A 58 -15.40 -16.84 3.43
CA ASN A 58 -15.13 -18.00 4.28
C ASN A 58 -13.82 -18.75 3.97
N LYS A 59 -12.87 -18.09 3.31
CA LYS A 59 -11.53 -18.63 3.07
C LYS A 59 -10.56 -18.16 4.14
N LEU A 60 -9.60 -19.01 4.49
CA LEU A 60 -8.47 -18.62 5.32
C LEU A 60 -7.69 -17.53 4.62
N ILE A 61 -7.40 -16.46 5.32
CA ILE A 61 -6.55 -15.38 4.84
C ILE A 61 -5.17 -15.56 5.43
N TYR A 62 -4.16 -15.29 4.63
CA TYR A 62 -2.77 -15.24 5.05
C TYR A 62 -2.19 -13.88 4.67
N VAL A 63 -1.43 -13.32 5.59
CA VAL A 63 -0.72 -12.06 5.41
C VAL A 63 0.75 -12.28 5.70
N ASP A 64 1.60 -11.98 4.75
CA ASP A 64 3.04 -12.11 4.88
C ASP A 64 3.78 -10.94 4.22
N VAL A 65 5.10 -10.84 4.47
CA VAL A 65 5.98 -9.86 3.81
C VAL A 65 6.73 -10.56 2.70
N CYS A 66 6.75 -9.94 1.51
CA CYS A 66 7.44 -10.47 0.33
C CYS A 66 8.39 -9.42 -0.26
N LYS A 67 9.48 -9.88 -0.88
CA LYS A 67 10.43 -9.04 -1.62
C LYS A 67 10.02 -8.75 -3.06
N LYS A 68 9.04 -9.50 -3.60
CA LYS A 68 8.53 -9.40 -4.97
C LYS A 68 7.02 -9.37 -5.01
N LEU A 69 6.49 -8.85 -6.10
CA LEU A 69 5.08 -8.95 -6.43
C LEU A 69 4.67 -10.41 -6.68
N SER A 70 3.51 -10.80 -6.20
CA SER A 70 2.91 -12.12 -6.48
C SER A 70 2.57 -12.32 -7.96
N THR A 71 2.51 -11.24 -8.73
CA THR A 71 2.30 -11.24 -10.18
C THR A 71 3.58 -11.41 -11.00
N ASP A 72 4.77 -11.38 -10.36
CA ASP A 72 6.03 -11.65 -11.05
C ASP A 72 6.03 -13.12 -11.52
N PRO A 73 6.32 -13.40 -12.81
CA PRO A 73 6.30 -14.76 -13.35
C PRO A 73 7.33 -15.69 -12.70
N THR A 74 8.33 -15.15 -12.00
CA THR A 74 9.35 -15.91 -11.27
C THR A 74 9.08 -15.97 -9.76
N PHE A 75 7.93 -15.49 -9.31
CA PHE A 75 7.57 -15.45 -7.90
C PHE A 75 7.38 -16.85 -7.31
N GLN A 76 8.05 -17.09 -6.20
CA GLN A 76 7.96 -18.33 -5.43
C GLN A 76 7.68 -18.00 -3.96
N PRO A 77 6.45 -18.22 -3.46
CA PRO A 77 6.05 -17.80 -2.11
C PRO A 77 7.02 -18.24 -1.01
N GLY A 78 7.54 -19.47 -1.08
CA GLY A 78 8.47 -20.00 -0.09
C GLY A 78 9.89 -19.40 -0.13
N GLN A 79 10.25 -18.66 -1.18
CA GLN A 79 11.57 -18.03 -1.34
C GLN A 79 11.50 -16.51 -1.37
N ASP A 80 10.37 -15.98 -1.83
CA ASP A 80 10.20 -14.56 -2.05
C ASP A 80 9.40 -13.88 -0.93
N CYS A 81 8.80 -14.67 -0.02
CA CYS A 81 8.12 -14.19 1.17
C CYS A 81 8.78 -14.73 2.45
N ALA A 82 8.43 -14.14 3.59
CA ALA A 82 8.85 -14.55 4.94
C ALA A 82 7.69 -15.33 5.62
N PRO A 83 7.51 -16.64 5.33
CA PRO A 83 6.33 -17.38 5.77
C PRO A 83 6.25 -17.58 7.29
N LEU A 84 7.38 -17.61 7.99
CA LEU A 84 7.38 -17.73 9.46
C LEU A 84 7.03 -16.42 10.17
N SER A 85 7.07 -15.29 9.47
CA SER A 85 6.60 -13.99 9.95
C SER A 85 5.15 -13.70 9.55
N SER A 86 4.44 -14.68 9.00
CA SER A 86 3.07 -14.54 8.53
C SER A 86 2.05 -14.63 9.67
N ILE A 87 0.88 -14.04 9.43
CA ILE A 87 -0.29 -14.24 10.27
C ILE A 87 -1.44 -14.86 9.48
N ASN A 88 -2.34 -15.49 10.20
CA ASN A 88 -3.58 -16.06 9.67
C ASN A 88 -4.77 -15.43 10.41
N PRO A 89 -5.27 -14.26 9.93
CA PRO A 89 -6.43 -13.60 10.53
C PRO A 89 -7.68 -14.48 10.47
N PRO A 90 -8.65 -14.25 11.36
CA PRO A 90 -9.92 -14.96 11.33
C PRO A 90 -10.62 -14.87 9.97
N GLN A 91 -11.28 -15.94 9.58
CA GLN A 91 -12.09 -15.99 8.37
C GLN A 91 -13.17 -14.91 8.38
N THR A 92 -13.36 -14.25 7.25
CA THR A 92 -14.42 -13.28 7.09
C THR A 92 -15.51 -13.81 6.15
N PRO A 93 -16.79 -13.75 6.55
CA PRO A 93 -17.88 -14.21 5.71
C PRO A 93 -18.11 -13.35 4.47
N THR A 94 -17.57 -12.12 4.45
CA THR A 94 -17.74 -11.14 3.36
C THR A 94 -16.57 -11.10 2.38
N GLY A 95 -15.49 -11.83 2.63
CA GLY A 95 -14.24 -11.71 1.85
C GLY A 95 -13.50 -10.39 2.06
N SER A 96 -13.90 -9.62 3.07
CA SER A 96 -13.25 -8.36 3.45
C SER A 96 -12.89 -8.38 4.91
N GLY A 97 -11.84 -7.71 5.32
CA GLY A 97 -11.43 -7.68 6.71
C GLY A 97 -10.29 -6.74 7.01
N THR A 98 -9.87 -6.78 8.26
CA THR A 98 -8.74 -6.02 8.77
C THR A 98 -7.99 -6.84 9.80
N ALA A 99 -6.66 -6.68 9.86
CA ALA A 99 -5.83 -7.32 10.88
C ALA A 99 -4.66 -6.41 11.27
N ALA A 100 -4.24 -6.53 12.54
CA ALA A 100 -2.96 -6.03 12.97
C ALA A 100 -1.86 -6.97 12.45
N PHE A 101 -0.79 -6.41 11.92
CA PHE A 101 0.34 -7.14 11.38
C PHE A 101 1.62 -6.39 11.71
N SER A 102 2.77 -7.08 11.82
CA SER A 102 4.07 -6.45 11.97
C SER A 102 4.87 -6.61 10.69
N VAL A 103 5.35 -5.50 10.14
CA VAL A 103 6.37 -5.52 9.09
C VAL A 103 7.75 -5.33 9.72
N PHE A 104 8.79 -5.82 9.07
CA PHE A 104 10.15 -5.77 9.61
C PHE A 104 11.07 -4.86 8.80
N ARG A 105 12.08 -4.30 9.49
CA ARG A 105 13.24 -3.59 8.94
C ARG A 105 14.49 -4.40 9.23
N GLY A 106 15.29 -4.64 8.23
CA GLY A 106 16.48 -5.51 8.32
C GLY A 106 16.25 -6.87 7.67
N PRO A 107 17.08 -7.86 8.00
CA PRO A 107 16.90 -9.24 7.57
C PRO A 107 15.56 -9.81 8.01
N ASP A 108 15.08 -10.85 7.31
CA ASP A 108 13.95 -11.64 7.76
C ASP A 108 14.13 -12.08 9.22
N PRO A 109 13.21 -11.73 10.16
CA PRO A 109 13.39 -12.01 11.57
C PRO A 109 13.41 -13.51 11.92
N SER A 110 12.86 -14.36 11.06
CA SER A 110 12.96 -15.81 11.22
C SER A 110 14.33 -16.37 10.83
N GLY A 111 15.12 -15.61 10.05
CA GLY A 111 16.40 -16.03 9.53
C GLY A 111 16.34 -17.05 8.39
N ASP A 112 15.14 -17.40 7.90
CA ASP A 112 14.96 -18.42 6.87
C ASP A 112 15.27 -17.87 5.47
N GLN A 113 15.20 -16.55 5.30
CA GLN A 113 15.37 -15.92 4.01
C GLN A 113 16.70 -15.16 3.91
N PRO A 114 17.45 -15.29 2.81
CA PRO A 114 18.69 -14.56 2.58
C PRO A 114 18.43 -13.14 2.05
N TRP A 115 17.33 -12.51 2.46
CA TRP A 115 16.95 -11.16 2.08
C TRP A 115 16.27 -10.42 3.23
N GLY A 116 16.04 -9.14 3.04
CA GLY A 116 15.33 -8.31 4.01
C GLY A 116 14.84 -7.00 3.44
N CYS A 117 13.99 -6.33 4.23
CA CYS A 117 13.41 -5.04 3.93
C CYS A 117 14.20 -3.95 4.65
N PHE A 118 14.67 -2.95 3.91
CA PHE A 118 15.59 -1.94 4.45
C PHE A 118 15.13 -0.52 4.05
N ALA A 119 15.45 0.45 4.87
CA ALA A 119 15.40 1.85 4.44
C ALA A 119 16.48 2.11 3.36
N ALA A 120 16.31 3.22 2.62
CA ALA A 120 17.22 3.56 1.53
C ALA A 120 18.68 3.63 1.99
N ASP A 121 18.92 4.21 3.16
CA ASP A 121 20.26 4.45 3.73
C ASP A 121 20.80 3.28 4.56
N ASP A 122 20.03 2.23 4.79
CA ASP A 122 20.48 1.06 5.54
C ASP A 122 21.55 0.29 4.76
N VAL A 123 22.48 -0.29 5.51
CA VAL A 123 23.46 -1.24 4.97
C VAL A 123 23.02 -2.66 5.32
N ALA A 124 22.82 -3.50 4.32
CA ALA A 124 22.49 -4.89 4.57
C ALA A 124 23.71 -5.67 5.07
N PRO A 125 23.53 -6.60 6.01
CA PRO A 125 24.59 -7.51 6.44
C PRO A 125 25.13 -8.37 5.29
N PRO A 126 26.38 -8.85 5.36
CA PRO A 126 26.93 -9.76 4.38
C PRO A 126 26.03 -10.99 4.15
N GLY A 127 25.77 -11.33 2.90
CA GLY A 127 24.92 -12.45 2.51
C GLY A 127 23.41 -12.18 2.49
N ILE A 128 22.98 -10.99 2.94
CA ILE A 128 21.56 -10.61 2.92
C ILE A 128 21.31 -9.67 1.74
N GLN A 129 20.35 -10.02 0.89
CA GLN A 129 19.91 -9.17 -0.21
C GLN A 129 19.00 -8.05 0.32
N LYS A 130 19.35 -6.79 -0.03
CA LYS A 130 18.61 -5.59 0.36
C LYS A 130 17.46 -5.31 -0.59
N PHE A 131 16.26 -5.08 -0.03
CA PHE A 131 15.11 -4.52 -0.74
C PHE A 131 14.64 -3.25 -0.04
N THR A 132 14.46 -2.16 -0.79
CA THR A 132 13.97 -0.87 -0.27
C THR A 132 12.46 -0.69 -0.49
N THR A 133 11.87 -1.53 -1.32
CA THR A 133 10.43 -1.70 -1.45
C THR A 133 10.12 -3.15 -1.18
N CYS A 134 9.29 -3.39 -0.19
CA CYS A 134 8.75 -4.71 0.11
C CYS A 134 7.22 -4.65 -0.04
N TYR A 135 6.61 -5.80 0.01
CA TYR A 135 5.18 -5.95 -0.21
C TYR A 135 4.54 -6.70 0.96
N VAL A 136 3.43 -6.21 1.45
CA VAL A 136 2.52 -7.02 2.25
C VAL A 136 1.62 -7.75 1.26
N ARG A 137 1.78 -9.06 1.18
CA ARG A 137 0.93 -9.92 0.37
C ARG A 137 -0.24 -10.42 1.21
N VAL A 138 -1.42 -10.36 0.64
CA VAL A 138 -2.63 -10.98 1.20
C VAL A 138 -3.10 -12.04 0.21
N THR A 139 -3.25 -13.27 0.69
CA THR A 139 -3.70 -14.41 -0.12
C THR A 139 -4.68 -15.27 0.65
N ASN A 140 -5.37 -16.18 -0.02
CA ASN A 140 -6.27 -17.11 0.62
C ASN A 140 -5.84 -18.58 0.44
N ASP A 141 -6.43 -19.47 1.22
CA ASP A 141 -6.24 -20.93 1.24
C ASP A 141 -4.85 -21.40 1.69
N SER A 142 -3.75 -20.78 1.28
CA SER A 142 -2.40 -21.22 1.64
C SER A 142 -1.38 -20.12 1.41
N LEU A 143 -0.36 -20.06 2.27
CA LEU A 143 0.83 -19.22 2.08
C LEU A 143 1.62 -19.57 0.81
N PHE A 144 1.54 -20.82 0.35
CA PHE A 144 2.34 -21.34 -0.75
C PHE A 144 1.65 -21.30 -2.11
N ASN A 145 0.47 -20.67 -2.19
CA ASN A 145 -0.20 -20.43 -3.45
C ASN A 145 -0.47 -18.92 -3.67
N ASN A 146 -0.83 -18.55 -4.88
CA ASN A 146 -1.17 -17.18 -5.27
C ASN A 146 -2.66 -17.00 -5.58
N ASN A 147 -3.52 -17.86 -5.05
CA ASN A 147 -4.95 -17.73 -5.27
C ASN A 147 -5.46 -16.41 -4.71
N GLN A 148 -6.03 -15.59 -5.59
CA GLN A 148 -6.53 -14.27 -5.23
C GLN A 148 -5.53 -13.42 -4.44
N ALA A 149 -4.23 -13.66 -4.63
CA ALA A 149 -3.19 -12.86 -4.01
C ALA A 149 -3.19 -11.44 -4.58
N PHE A 150 -2.93 -10.49 -3.71
CA PHE A 150 -2.58 -9.13 -4.08
C PHE A 150 -1.51 -8.59 -3.15
N ASP A 151 -0.78 -7.60 -3.64
CA ASP A 151 0.39 -7.06 -2.97
C ASP A 151 0.21 -5.58 -2.69
N ILE A 152 0.57 -5.17 -1.49
CA ILE A 152 0.55 -3.77 -1.05
C ILE A 152 1.99 -3.33 -0.86
N PRO A 153 2.53 -2.47 -1.72
CA PRO A 153 3.90 -2.00 -1.55
C PRO A 153 4.03 -1.13 -0.31
N PHE A 154 5.15 -1.26 0.40
CA PHE A 154 5.53 -0.35 1.46
C PHE A 154 7.01 -0.01 1.40
N THR A 155 7.33 1.17 1.92
CA THR A 155 8.69 1.65 2.11
C THR A 155 8.92 1.97 3.57
N ILE A 156 10.17 1.86 3.99
CA ILE A 156 10.61 2.10 5.36
C ILE A 156 11.20 3.49 5.46
N VAL A 157 10.78 4.24 6.48
CA VAL A 157 11.35 5.53 6.84
C VAL A 157 11.79 5.52 8.30
N GLU A 158 12.83 6.27 8.66
CA GLU A 158 13.16 6.47 10.07
C GLU A 158 12.20 7.47 10.71
N SER A 159 11.60 7.06 11.84
CA SER A 159 10.89 8.00 12.69
C SER A 159 11.92 8.81 13.49
N GLY A 160 12.11 10.04 13.11
CA GLY A 160 13.10 10.92 13.71
C GLY A 160 14.08 11.51 12.71
N GLY A 161 14.03 11.10 11.45
CA GLY A 161 14.52 11.92 10.36
C GLY A 161 13.82 13.26 10.47
N VAL A 162 14.56 14.32 10.82
CA VAL A 162 14.09 15.69 10.78
C VAL A 162 13.39 15.82 9.44
N ILE A 163 12.05 15.88 9.44
CA ILE A 163 11.36 16.42 8.28
C ILE A 163 12.14 17.68 8.02
N PRO A 164 12.78 17.88 6.85
CA PRO A 164 13.41 19.15 6.56
C PRO A 164 12.27 20.14 6.75
N GLU A 165 12.28 20.87 7.88
CA GLU A 165 11.26 21.87 8.14
C GLU A 165 11.27 22.70 6.88
N ALA A 166 10.21 22.58 6.12
CA ALA A 166 10.08 23.34 4.89
C ALA A 166 10.47 24.75 5.27
N PRO A 167 11.15 25.53 4.42
CA PRO A 167 11.85 26.77 4.80
C PRO A 167 10.92 27.87 5.35
N VAL A 168 9.88 27.48 6.02
CA VAL A 168 8.93 28.33 6.75
C VAL A 168 9.65 29.08 7.85
N ALA A 169 10.67 28.48 8.50
CA ALA A 169 11.51 29.15 9.46
C ALA A 169 12.31 30.31 8.85
N ILE A 170 12.60 30.26 7.54
CA ILE A 170 13.26 31.36 6.82
C ILE A 170 12.22 32.33 6.23
N LEU A 171 11.06 31.82 5.81
CA LEU A 171 10.00 32.65 5.22
C LEU A 171 9.35 33.61 6.25
N LEU A 172 9.14 33.19 7.48
CA LEU A 172 8.55 34.01 8.53
C LEU A 172 9.36 35.27 8.85
N PRO A 173 10.68 35.23 9.10
CA PRO A 173 11.46 36.43 9.36
C PRO A 173 11.57 37.33 8.11
N VAL A 174 11.59 36.77 6.90
CA VAL A 174 11.63 37.58 5.66
C VAL A 174 10.32 38.34 5.44
N ILE A 175 9.18 37.71 5.66
CA ILE A 175 7.87 38.39 5.59
C ILE A 175 7.76 39.45 6.67
N GLY A 176 8.18 39.15 7.90
CA GLY A 176 8.21 40.12 8.99
C GLY A 176 9.06 41.36 8.70
N ALA A 177 10.25 41.15 8.14
CA ALA A 177 11.14 42.26 7.75
C ALA A 177 10.53 43.12 6.63
N LEU A 178 9.89 42.54 5.64
CA LEU A 178 9.23 43.27 4.55
C LEU A 178 8.06 44.12 5.04
N VAL A 179 7.28 43.62 5.98
CA VAL A 179 6.16 44.38 6.58
C VAL A 179 6.67 45.56 7.40
N LEU A 180 7.75 45.39 8.19
CA LEU A 180 8.36 46.45 8.97
C LEU A 180 8.95 47.56 8.09
N ILE A 181 9.69 47.19 7.02
CA ILE A 181 10.28 48.13 6.08
C ILE A 181 9.19 48.90 5.32
N GLY A 182 8.17 48.18 4.81
CA GLY A 182 7.03 48.76 4.11
C GLY A 182 6.24 49.72 4.99
N GLY A 183 5.99 49.35 6.24
CA GLY A 183 5.31 50.21 7.24
C GLY A 183 6.10 51.49 7.54
N PHE A 184 7.42 51.37 7.74
CA PHE A 184 8.28 52.51 8.02
C PHE A 184 8.36 53.53 6.85
N VAL A 185 8.41 53.03 5.62
CA VAL A 185 8.41 53.88 4.42
C VAL A 185 7.07 54.64 4.28
N LEU A 186 5.96 53.99 4.55
CA LEU A 186 4.64 54.61 4.50
C LEU A 186 4.45 55.70 5.58
N VAL A 187 4.94 55.49 6.78
CA VAL A 187 4.89 56.49 7.88
C VAL A 187 5.73 57.70 7.56
N ARG A 188 6.97 57.51 7.06
CA ARG A 188 7.84 58.64 6.66
C ARG A 188 7.24 59.44 5.53
N ARG A 189 6.61 58.83 4.52
CA ARG A 189 5.93 59.56 3.44
C ARG A 189 4.77 60.46 3.96
N ARG A 190 4.03 59.98 4.93
CA ARG A 190 2.94 60.78 5.53
C ARG A 190 3.46 61.96 6.32
N GLN A 191 4.60 61.86 7.00
CA GLN A 191 5.21 62.98 7.74
C GLN A 191 5.87 64.01 6.83
N ALA A 192 6.23 63.67 5.62
CA ALA A 192 6.81 64.59 4.65
C ALA A 192 5.77 65.38 3.83
N LEU A 193 4.49 65.03 3.96
CA LEU A 193 3.34 65.67 3.29
C LEU A 193 2.44 66.46 4.25
N ALA A 194 2.77 66.51 5.53
CA ALA A 194 2.14 67.34 6.55
C ALA A 194 3.07 68.51 6.93
#